data_715cf0adf0c7ca3bfaeec0cb8e249028
#
_entry.id   715cf0adf0c7ca3bfaeec0cb8e249028
#
_cell.length_a   1.000
_cell.length_b   1.000
_cell.length_c   1.000
_cell.angle_alpha   90.00
_cell.angle_beta   90.00
_cell.angle_gamma   90.00
#
_symmetry.space_group_name_H-M   'P 1'
#
loop_
_entity.id
_entity.type
_entity.pdbx_description
1 polymer ?
#
loop_
_entity_poly.entity_id
_entity_poly.type
_entity_poly.pdbx_seq_one_letter_code
_entity_poly.pdbx_strand_id
1 'polypeptide(L)'
;MREVILMQSNKKEPKSLSIGIWKQMFPFFRPYRKEFATTFSLNILLILVDVAVPLFQSYAIDHFIVPDTLHGIQLFVIAYVGVIIMQMVCVFFSVRAAITIEMNVGRYMKRAQFVHLQKLSFSYYNTTPVGYIHARVMSDTSKIASVIAWGLVDMFWAFGYVLGVFAIMFALNWKLAAIIMLVVPFIAGLTFVFQKKMLFWNRDIREVNSEITGAFNEGITGVETSKTLAMEELNDHTFCNVTGRMKSHSMTLARLTAIYMPMILFFSSVVTAFVLARGGYFVEHQIIALGTLSVFLSYAVGIFEPIQQLARLLSDMISCQANIERVADLLEQEPNITDTPEVLERYGDSAEPKRENWEPIRGDIEFRDVSFRYPDGKEYVLEHLNLKIPVGTTVAIVGDTGAGKSTIVNLAGRFFEPTSGEILIDGVDYRKRSQLWLHSQIGYVLQNPHLFSGTIRENIRYGRLDATDAEVEEAARRVSADQVIDRMEQGYDTDVGEGGDRLSTGEKQLISFARAILAKPAIFVLDEATSSIDTWTEQLIQKATDELLAGHTSFMIAHRLSTVRNADLILVMKDGKIIEQGKHRELIGRKGHYYNLYSRQFEEECMMEIFD
;
A
#
# COMPACT_ATOMS: atom_id res chain seq x y z
N MET A 1 19.14 -5.00 -1.38
CA MET A 1 17.71 -5.07 -1.68
C MET A 1 17.10 -6.46 -1.43
N ARG A 2 17.66 -7.55 -1.97
CA ARG A 2 17.18 -8.93 -1.71
C ARG A 2 17.24 -9.34 -0.23
N GLU A 3 18.28 -8.94 0.52
CA GLU A 3 18.42 -9.24 1.94
C GLU A 3 17.43 -8.48 2.83
N VAL A 4 17.08 -7.25 2.51
CA VAL A 4 16.07 -6.46 3.25
C VAL A 4 14.67 -7.04 3.04
N ILE A 5 14.35 -7.47 1.82
CA ILE A 5 13.09 -8.17 1.51
C ILE A 5 13.04 -9.53 2.23
N LEU A 6 14.16 -10.25 2.31
CA LEU A 6 14.26 -11.53 3.01
C LEU A 6 14.25 -11.36 4.54
N MET A 7 14.80 -10.30 5.11
CA MET A 7 14.72 -10.02 6.55
C MET A 7 13.30 -9.63 6.99
N GLN A 8 12.55 -8.90 6.16
CA GLN A 8 11.15 -8.57 6.43
C GLN A 8 10.19 -9.75 6.19
N SER A 9 10.53 -10.66 5.27
CA SER A 9 9.80 -11.92 5.03
C SER A 9 9.96 -12.94 6.18
N ASN A 10 10.97 -12.79 7.03
CA ASN A 10 11.31 -13.75 8.09
C ASN A 10 10.67 -13.46 9.46
N LYS A 11 9.79 -12.46 9.59
CA LYS A 11 8.87 -12.42 10.75
C LYS A 11 7.96 -13.65 10.64
N LYS A 12 8.26 -14.69 11.43
CA LYS A 12 7.44 -15.93 11.51
C LYS A 12 5.99 -15.53 11.73
N GLU A 13 5.11 -15.95 10.81
CA GLU A 13 3.67 -15.74 10.99
C GLU A 13 3.24 -16.14 12.41
N PRO A 14 2.39 -15.35 13.06
CA PRO A 14 1.93 -15.64 14.40
C PRO A 14 1.31 -17.03 14.47
N LYS A 15 1.82 -17.86 15.38
CA LYS A 15 1.34 -19.25 15.54
C LYS A 15 0.05 -19.34 16.36
N SER A 16 -0.35 -18.27 17.03
CA SER A 16 -1.51 -18.19 17.91
C SER A 16 -2.16 -16.80 17.84
N LEU A 17 -3.45 -16.73 18.21
CA LEU A 17 -4.18 -15.47 18.28
C LEU A 17 -3.61 -14.58 19.39
N SER A 18 -3.18 -13.36 19.04
CA SER A 18 -2.68 -12.36 19.99
C SER A 18 -3.66 -11.19 20.12
N ILE A 19 -4.32 -11.08 21.26
CA ILE A 19 -5.27 -10.00 21.55
C ILE A 19 -4.57 -8.62 21.52
N GLY A 20 -3.26 -8.58 21.84
CA GLY A 20 -2.49 -7.33 21.81
C GLY A 20 -2.44 -6.68 20.43
N ILE A 21 -2.24 -7.48 19.37
CA ILE A 21 -2.21 -7.02 17.98
C ILE A 21 -3.57 -6.47 17.56
N TRP A 22 -4.66 -7.16 17.91
CA TRP A 22 -6.02 -6.72 17.60
C TRP A 22 -6.41 -5.42 18.31
N LYS A 23 -5.86 -5.14 19.50
CA LYS A 23 -6.08 -3.87 20.21
C LYS A 23 -5.57 -2.66 19.44
N GLN A 24 -4.53 -2.80 18.62
CA GLN A 24 -4.00 -1.70 17.77
C GLN A 24 -5.03 -1.21 16.76
N MET A 25 -5.98 -2.07 16.38
CA MET A 25 -7.03 -1.72 15.42
C MET A 25 -8.25 -1.04 16.07
N PHE A 26 -8.34 -1.07 17.40
CA PHE A 26 -9.49 -0.51 18.13
C PHE A 26 -9.82 0.96 17.81
N PRO A 27 -8.84 1.87 17.63
CA PRO A 27 -9.12 3.25 17.25
C PRO A 27 -9.91 3.38 15.93
N PHE A 28 -9.69 2.44 14.99
CA PHE A 28 -10.37 2.45 13.69
C PHE A 28 -11.82 1.97 13.76
N PHE A 29 -12.20 1.21 14.80
CA PHE A 29 -13.58 0.69 14.99
C PHE A 29 -14.43 1.59 15.89
N ARG A 30 -13.79 2.28 16.83
CA ARG A 30 -14.48 3.10 17.83
C ARG A 30 -15.51 4.08 17.24
N PRO A 31 -15.27 4.73 16.09
CA PRO A 31 -16.26 5.61 15.47
C PRO A 31 -17.55 4.88 15.05
N TYR A 32 -17.46 3.58 14.73
CA TYR A 32 -18.56 2.76 14.15
C TYR A 32 -19.23 1.84 15.18
N ARG A 33 -19.10 2.14 16.48
CA ARG A 33 -19.66 1.33 17.57
C ARG A 33 -21.18 1.15 17.50
N LYS A 34 -21.91 2.09 16.88
CA LYS A 34 -23.36 1.99 16.70
C LYS A 34 -23.72 0.94 15.67
N GLU A 35 -23.03 0.93 14.55
CA GLU A 35 -23.18 -0.04 13.47
C GLU A 35 -22.83 -1.45 13.97
N PHE A 36 -21.76 -1.61 14.73
CA PHE A 36 -21.42 -2.88 15.40
C PHE A 36 -22.54 -3.32 16.35
N ALA A 37 -23.03 -2.43 17.21
CA ALA A 37 -24.10 -2.76 18.14
C ALA A 37 -25.39 -3.19 17.39
N THR A 38 -25.73 -2.51 16.30
CA THR A 38 -26.87 -2.90 15.44
C THR A 38 -26.66 -4.28 14.84
N THR A 39 -25.46 -4.54 14.26
CA THR A 39 -25.15 -5.84 13.66
C THR A 39 -25.21 -6.97 14.69
N PHE A 40 -24.61 -6.80 15.87
CA PHE A 40 -24.64 -7.82 16.92
C PHE A 40 -26.07 -8.03 17.47
N SER A 41 -26.86 -6.98 17.65
CA SER A 41 -28.26 -7.10 18.11
C SER A 41 -29.11 -7.85 17.09
N LEU A 42 -28.97 -7.56 15.81
CA LEU A 42 -29.67 -8.29 14.74
C LEU A 42 -29.21 -9.75 14.66
N ASN A 43 -27.90 -10.01 14.85
CA ASN A 43 -27.39 -11.38 14.87
C ASN A 43 -27.91 -12.18 16.08
N ILE A 44 -28.09 -11.59 17.26
CA ILE A 44 -28.75 -12.26 18.38
C ILE A 44 -30.16 -12.70 17.97
N LEU A 45 -30.92 -11.79 17.32
CA LEU A 45 -32.26 -12.12 16.86
C LEU A 45 -32.25 -13.22 15.78
N LEU A 46 -31.28 -13.18 14.84
CA LEU A 46 -31.08 -14.23 13.84
C LEU A 46 -30.77 -15.58 14.48
N ILE A 47 -29.88 -15.63 15.47
CA ILE A 47 -29.57 -16.85 16.22
C ILE A 47 -30.83 -17.42 16.87
N LEU A 48 -31.66 -16.58 17.51
CA LEU A 48 -32.90 -17.01 18.12
C LEU A 48 -33.87 -17.58 17.10
N VAL A 49 -33.99 -16.96 15.94
CA VAL A 49 -34.84 -17.45 14.83
C VAL A 49 -34.32 -18.77 14.29
N ASP A 50 -33.01 -18.85 13.96
CA ASP A 50 -32.39 -20.05 13.38
C ASP A 50 -32.53 -21.26 14.32
N VAL A 51 -32.39 -21.03 15.63
CA VAL A 51 -32.59 -22.05 16.67
C VAL A 51 -34.07 -22.38 16.85
N ALA A 52 -35.01 -21.45 16.60
CA ALA A 52 -36.45 -21.70 16.77
C ALA A 52 -37.08 -22.45 15.58
N VAL A 53 -36.54 -22.33 14.36
CA VAL A 53 -37.12 -22.95 13.14
C VAL A 53 -37.40 -24.45 13.29
N PRO A 54 -36.49 -25.32 13.82
CA PRO A 54 -36.79 -26.71 14.05
C PRO A 54 -37.90 -26.95 15.09
N LEU A 55 -38.10 -26.01 16.05
CA LEU A 55 -39.20 -26.13 17.02
C LEU A 55 -40.57 -25.88 16.36
N PHE A 56 -40.64 -25.00 15.36
CA PHE A 56 -41.84 -24.84 14.53
C PHE A 56 -42.17 -26.13 13.77
N GLN A 57 -41.12 -26.83 13.22
CA GLN A 57 -41.33 -28.11 12.58
C GLN A 57 -41.86 -29.14 13.57
N SER A 58 -41.30 -29.20 14.78
CA SER A 58 -41.80 -30.09 15.86
C SER A 58 -43.26 -29.82 16.16
N TYR A 59 -43.62 -28.56 16.36
CA TYR A 59 -44.99 -28.15 16.62
C TYR A 59 -45.95 -28.62 15.52
N ALA A 60 -45.54 -28.46 14.25
CA ALA A 60 -46.35 -28.89 13.11
C ALA A 60 -46.56 -30.40 13.10
N ILE A 61 -45.53 -31.19 13.40
CA ILE A 61 -45.60 -32.64 13.46
C ILE A 61 -46.55 -33.07 14.58
N ASP A 62 -46.35 -32.53 15.78
CA ASP A 62 -47.07 -33.01 16.98
C ASP A 62 -48.53 -32.57 17.02
N HIS A 63 -48.88 -31.39 16.40
CA HIS A 63 -50.23 -30.83 16.49
C HIS A 63 -51.08 -30.99 15.22
N PHE A 64 -50.46 -31.19 14.04
CA PHE A 64 -51.21 -31.33 12.80
C PHE A 64 -51.03 -32.72 12.14
N ILE A 65 -49.80 -33.25 12.11
CA ILE A 65 -49.52 -34.47 11.40
C ILE A 65 -49.91 -35.69 12.23
N VAL A 66 -49.45 -35.78 13.48
CA VAL A 66 -49.74 -36.92 14.36
C VAL A 66 -51.22 -37.06 14.71
N PRO A 67 -51.95 -35.98 15.06
CA PRO A 67 -53.40 -36.08 15.34
C PRO A 67 -54.28 -36.07 14.07
N ASP A 68 -53.70 -35.93 12.88
CA ASP A 68 -54.41 -35.83 11.59
C ASP A 68 -55.50 -34.72 11.59
N THR A 69 -55.14 -33.53 12.09
CA THR A 69 -56.06 -32.39 12.19
C THR A 69 -55.50 -31.17 11.52
N LEU A 70 -56.36 -30.41 10.85
CA LEU A 70 -55.99 -29.14 10.23
C LEU A 70 -56.50 -27.91 11.03
N HIS A 71 -57.03 -28.16 12.22
CA HIS A 71 -57.58 -27.09 13.04
C HIS A 71 -56.48 -26.15 13.55
N GLY A 72 -56.53 -24.89 13.16
CA GLY A 72 -55.55 -23.90 13.54
C GLY A 72 -54.32 -23.79 12.64
N ILE A 73 -54.20 -24.60 11.57
CA ILE A 73 -53.08 -24.61 10.64
C ILE A 73 -52.88 -23.22 9.99
N GLN A 74 -53.96 -22.45 9.74
CA GLN A 74 -53.86 -21.14 9.14
C GLN A 74 -53.07 -20.16 10.04
N LEU A 75 -53.33 -20.17 11.35
CA LEU A 75 -52.60 -19.34 12.29
C LEU A 75 -51.12 -19.74 12.37
N PHE A 76 -50.84 -21.04 12.36
CA PHE A 76 -49.47 -21.57 12.33
C PHE A 76 -48.73 -21.11 11.08
N VAL A 77 -49.35 -21.23 9.91
CA VAL A 77 -48.74 -20.81 8.64
C VAL A 77 -48.45 -19.31 8.64
N ILE A 78 -49.39 -18.49 9.11
CA ILE A 78 -49.19 -17.04 9.25
C ILE A 78 -48.01 -16.73 10.19
N ALA A 79 -47.95 -17.40 11.35
CA ALA A 79 -46.84 -17.22 12.30
C ALA A 79 -45.50 -17.65 11.72
N TYR A 80 -45.45 -18.80 11.05
CA TYR A 80 -44.21 -19.33 10.42
C TYR A 80 -43.72 -18.44 9.27
N VAL A 81 -44.63 -17.99 8.41
CA VAL A 81 -44.32 -17.00 7.35
C VAL A 81 -43.85 -15.68 7.95
N GLY A 82 -44.45 -15.24 9.04
CA GLY A 82 -44.01 -14.05 9.79
C GLY A 82 -42.57 -14.16 10.31
N VAL A 83 -42.21 -15.33 10.83
CA VAL A 83 -40.83 -15.61 11.29
C VAL A 83 -39.86 -15.57 10.12
N ILE A 84 -40.20 -16.19 8.97
CA ILE A 84 -39.35 -16.16 7.76
C ILE A 84 -39.16 -14.72 7.25
N ILE A 85 -40.24 -13.93 7.22
CA ILE A 85 -40.16 -12.52 6.80
C ILE A 85 -39.27 -11.74 7.77
N MET A 86 -39.44 -11.94 9.07
CA MET A 86 -38.60 -11.33 10.11
C MET A 86 -37.11 -11.71 9.89
N GLN A 87 -36.82 -12.97 9.65
CA GLN A 87 -35.47 -13.47 9.35
C GLN A 87 -34.87 -12.73 8.14
N MET A 88 -35.62 -12.65 7.03
CA MET A 88 -35.20 -11.95 5.81
C MET A 88 -34.87 -10.49 6.09
N VAL A 89 -35.71 -9.79 6.85
CA VAL A 89 -35.50 -8.38 7.22
C VAL A 89 -34.25 -8.24 8.10
N CYS A 90 -34.09 -9.12 9.10
CA CYS A 90 -32.90 -9.11 9.97
C CYS A 90 -31.60 -9.37 9.18
N VAL A 91 -31.60 -10.35 8.28
CA VAL A 91 -30.43 -10.63 7.39
C VAL A 91 -30.12 -9.40 6.54
N PHE A 92 -31.13 -8.79 5.90
CA PHE A 92 -30.93 -7.61 5.07
C PHE A 92 -30.25 -6.46 5.83
N PHE A 93 -30.76 -6.11 7.01
CA PHE A 93 -30.17 -5.03 7.80
C PHE A 93 -28.81 -5.40 8.42
N SER A 94 -28.61 -6.66 8.80
CA SER A 94 -27.32 -7.14 9.31
C SER A 94 -26.23 -7.07 8.23
N VAL A 95 -26.51 -7.59 7.03
CA VAL A 95 -25.61 -7.53 5.88
C VAL A 95 -25.30 -6.09 5.48
N ARG A 96 -26.33 -5.22 5.41
CA ARG A 96 -26.15 -3.78 5.15
C ARG A 96 -25.23 -3.12 6.16
N ALA A 97 -25.41 -3.41 7.45
CA ALA A 97 -24.58 -2.85 8.49
C ALA A 97 -23.15 -3.37 8.43
N ALA A 98 -22.95 -4.68 8.15
CA ALA A 98 -21.62 -5.28 7.98
C ALA A 98 -20.86 -4.66 6.79
N ILE A 99 -21.51 -4.50 5.63
CA ILE A 99 -20.93 -3.81 4.47
C ILE A 99 -20.57 -2.36 4.82
N THR A 100 -21.42 -1.66 5.55
CA THR A 100 -21.15 -0.28 5.97
C THR A 100 -19.92 -0.21 6.87
N ILE A 101 -19.74 -1.16 7.79
CA ILE A 101 -18.54 -1.28 8.63
C ILE A 101 -17.32 -1.52 7.77
N GLU A 102 -17.35 -2.52 6.88
CA GLU A 102 -16.23 -2.88 6.00
C GLU A 102 -15.75 -1.68 5.17
N MET A 103 -16.68 -1.01 4.48
CA MET A 103 -16.34 0.12 3.61
C MET A 103 -15.80 1.32 4.39
N ASN A 104 -16.42 1.66 5.52
CA ASN A 104 -16.02 2.82 6.31
C ASN A 104 -14.71 2.59 7.08
N VAL A 105 -14.52 1.42 7.67
CA VAL A 105 -13.25 1.06 8.34
C VAL A 105 -12.12 1.03 7.31
N GLY A 106 -12.34 0.39 6.16
CA GLY A 106 -11.38 0.36 5.07
C GLY A 106 -11.02 1.76 4.56
N ARG A 107 -12.02 2.63 4.36
CA ARG A 107 -11.80 4.04 3.96
C ARG A 107 -10.98 4.80 5.00
N TYR A 108 -11.32 4.65 6.28
CA TYR A 108 -10.64 5.37 7.35
C TYR A 108 -9.19 4.92 7.51
N MET A 109 -8.93 3.62 7.44
CA MET A 109 -7.58 3.06 7.48
C MET A 109 -6.73 3.51 6.27
N LYS A 110 -7.27 3.44 5.04
CA LYS A 110 -6.59 3.90 3.83
C LYS A 110 -6.24 5.38 3.91
N ARG A 111 -7.19 6.21 4.39
CA ARG A 111 -6.95 7.65 4.58
C ARG A 111 -5.86 7.91 5.61
N ALA A 112 -5.91 7.20 6.76
CA ALA A 112 -4.91 7.37 7.81
C ALA A 112 -3.50 7.01 7.31
N GLN A 113 -3.36 5.88 6.59
CA GLN A 113 -2.10 5.48 5.99
C GLN A 113 -1.62 6.48 4.92
N PHE A 114 -2.52 6.95 4.06
CA PHE A 114 -2.17 7.92 3.02
C PHE A 114 -1.67 9.25 3.63
N VAL A 115 -2.39 9.79 4.62
CA VAL A 115 -1.97 11.01 5.33
C VAL A 115 -0.63 10.80 6.05
N HIS A 116 -0.43 9.63 6.64
CA HIS A 116 0.84 9.30 7.30
C HIS A 116 2.00 9.19 6.30
N LEU A 117 1.78 8.49 5.17
CA LEU A 117 2.77 8.42 4.09
C LEU A 117 3.21 9.80 3.60
N GLN A 118 2.28 10.76 3.45
CA GLN A 118 2.64 12.14 3.04
C GLN A 118 3.55 12.88 4.05
N LYS A 119 3.64 12.39 5.30
CA LYS A 119 4.51 12.97 6.34
C LYS A 119 5.88 12.29 6.42
N LEU A 120 6.06 11.10 5.81
CA LEU A 120 7.32 10.39 5.86
C LEU A 120 8.40 11.06 5.05
N SER A 121 9.64 10.96 5.52
CA SER A 121 10.83 11.54 4.90
C SER A 121 11.18 10.82 3.58
N PHE A 122 11.90 11.51 2.73
CA PHE A 122 12.36 11.01 1.43
C PHE A 122 13.18 9.71 1.56
N SER A 123 13.93 9.54 2.65
CA SER A 123 14.69 8.33 2.96
C SER A 123 13.83 7.06 3.00
N TYR A 124 12.59 7.13 3.49
CA TYR A 124 11.67 6.00 3.50
C TYR A 124 11.35 5.51 2.09
N TYR A 125 11.08 6.43 1.17
CA TYR A 125 10.74 6.11 -0.23
C TYR A 125 11.94 5.56 -1.01
N ASN A 126 13.15 6.00 -0.68
CA ASN A 126 14.38 5.48 -1.31
C ASN A 126 14.68 4.03 -0.94
N THR A 127 14.28 3.61 0.28
CA THR A 127 14.56 2.27 0.79
C THR A 127 13.40 1.29 0.65
N THR A 128 12.16 1.80 0.48
CA THR A 128 10.94 0.98 0.46
C THR A 128 10.33 0.92 -0.93
N PRO A 129 10.21 -0.26 -1.54
CA PRO A 129 9.61 -0.41 -2.87
C PRO A 129 8.13 0.06 -2.88
N VAL A 130 7.73 0.79 -3.93
CA VAL A 130 6.35 1.31 -4.10
C VAL A 130 5.31 0.20 -4.04
N GLY A 131 5.58 -0.97 -4.64
CA GLY A 131 4.68 -2.13 -4.60
C GLY A 131 4.43 -2.65 -3.18
N TYR A 132 5.43 -2.54 -2.29
CA TYR A 132 5.28 -2.89 -0.87
C TYR A 132 4.31 -1.93 -0.17
N ILE A 133 4.46 -0.62 -0.40
CA ILE A 133 3.57 0.41 0.16
C ILE A 133 2.14 0.21 -0.35
N HIS A 134 1.99 0.02 -1.66
CA HIS A 134 0.68 -0.22 -2.28
C HIS A 134 -0.04 -1.44 -1.69
N ALA A 135 0.68 -2.55 -1.47
CA ALA A 135 0.11 -3.74 -0.85
C ALA A 135 -0.43 -3.48 0.57
N ARG A 136 0.23 -2.63 1.38
CA ARG A 136 -0.22 -2.25 2.73
C ARG A 136 -1.52 -1.46 2.68
N VAL A 137 -1.54 -0.41 1.85
CA VAL A 137 -2.70 0.49 1.76
C VAL A 137 -3.91 -0.21 1.15
N MET A 138 -3.71 -1.01 0.11
CA MET A 138 -4.84 -1.61 -0.64
C MET A 138 -5.20 -3.01 -0.15
N SER A 139 -4.29 -3.97 -0.23
CA SER A 139 -4.59 -5.37 0.03
C SER A 139 -4.74 -5.69 1.52
N ASP A 140 -3.75 -5.29 2.35
CA ASP A 140 -3.74 -5.63 3.77
C ASP A 140 -4.90 -4.94 4.50
N THR A 141 -5.14 -3.66 4.20
CA THR A 141 -6.27 -2.90 4.76
C THR A 141 -7.63 -3.51 4.40
N SER A 142 -7.82 -3.93 3.15
CA SER A 142 -9.09 -4.54 2.73
C SER A 142 -9.33 -5.87 3.43
N LYS A 143 -8.30 -6.70 3.61
CA LYS A 143 -8.39 -7.96 4.36
C LYS A 143 -8.72 -7.73 5.84
N ILE A 144 -8.09 -6.74 6.47
CA ILE A 144 -8.37 -6.38 7.87
C ILE A 144 -9.83 -5.94 8.00
N ALA A 145 -10.30 -5.02 7.14
CA ALA A 145 -11.66 -4.51 7.16
C ALA A 145 -12.70 -5.64 6.97
N SER A 146 -12.45 -6.57 6.04
CA SER A 146 -13.34 -7.72 5.78
C SER A 146 -13.38 -8.70 6.97
N VAL A 147 -12.24 -9.09 7.54
CA VAL A 147 -12.20 -9.99 8.70
C VAL A 147 -12.90 -9.36 9.91
N ILE A 148 -12.81 -8.05 10.08
CA ILE A 148 -13.50 -7.34 11.17
C ILE A 148 -15.00 -7.29 10.94
N ALA A 149 -15.44 -6.95 9.72
CA ALA A 149 -16.85 -6.78 9.43
C ALA A 149 -17.60 -8.11 9.36
N TRP A 150 -17.02 -9.13 8.77
CA TRP A 150 -17.64 -10.43 8.54
C TRP A 150 -17.15 -11.50 9.51
N GLY A 151 -15.85 -11.62 9.69
CA GLY A 151 -15.27 -12.68 10.52
C GLY A 151 -15.70 -12.61 11.98
N LEU A 152 -15.77 -11.43 12.60
CA LEU A 152 -16.25 -11.28 13.98
C LEU A 152 -17.75 -11.55 14.09
N VAL A 153 -18.53 -11.12 13.12
CA VAL A 153 -19.99 -11.31 13.10
C VAL A 153 -20.33 -12.77 12.91
N ASP A 154 -19.69 -13.42 11.94
CA ASP A 154 -19.88 -14.85 11.67
C ASP A 154 -19.44 -15.74 12.85
N MET A 155 -18.32 -15.36 13.50
CA MET A 155 -17.85 -16.07 14.69
C MET A 155 -18.85 -15.95 15.84
N PHE A 156 -19.41 -14.75 16.03
CA PHE A 156 -20.43 -14.50 17.03
C PHE A 156 -21.72 -15.32 16.74
N TRP A 157 -22.17 -15.32 15.47
CA TRP A 157 -23.33 -16.11 15.04
C TRP A 157 -23.08 -17.61 15.25
N ALA A 158 -21.98 -18.14 14.75
CA ALA A 158 -21.69 -19.57 14.84
C ALA A 158 -21.57 -20.05 16.29
N PHE A 159 -20.89 -19.27 17.15
CA PHE A 159 -20.79 -19.59 18.58
C PHE A 159 -22.13 -19.51 19.28
N GLY A 160 -22.91 -18.46 19.02
CA GLY A 160 -24.24 -18.26 19.61
C GLY A 160 -25.23 -19.33 19.15
N TYR A 161 -25.20 -19.72 17.87
CA TYR A 161 -26.03 -20.81 17.34
C TYR A 161 -25.71 -22.14 18.01
N VAL A 162 -24.44 -22.52 18.12
CA VAL A 162 -24.04 -23.76 18.80
C VAL A 162 -24.50 -23.78 20.25
N LEU A 163 -24.32 -22.69 20.99
CA LEU A 163 -24.82 -22.56 22.36
C LEU A 163 -26.33 -22.66 22.44
N GLY A 164 -27.05 -21.96 21.57
CA GLY A 164 -28.51 -21.98 21.52
C GLY A 164 -29.07 -23.38 21.23
N VAL A 165 -28.50 -24.06 20.25
CA VAL A 165 -28.87 -25.46 19.91
C VAL A 165 -28.66 -26.36 21.11
N PHE A 166 -27.50 -26.35 21.78
CA PHE A 166 -27.27 -27.16 22.97
C PHE A 166 -28.23 -26.81 24.12
N ALA A 167 -28.48 -25.51 24.37
CA ALA A 167 -29.41 -25.10 25.42
C ALA A 167 -30.79 -25.70 25.20
N ILE A 168 -31.33 -25.65 23.97
CA ILE A 168 -32.63 -26.25 23.63
C ILE A 168 -32.59 -27.76 23.72
N MET A 169 -31.57 -28.42 23.18
CA MET A 169 -31.44 -29.89 23.22
C MET A 169 -31.39 -30.39 24.66
N PHE A 170 -30.65 -29.74 25.56
CA PHE A 170 -30.63 -30.13 26.99
C PHE A 170 -31.97 -29.91 27.67
N ALA A 171 -32.68 -28.82 27.31
CA ALA A 171 -34.03 -28.56 27.85
C ALA A 171 -35.07 -29.59 27.41
N LEU A 172 -34.97 -30.09 26.15
CA LEU A 172 -35.89 -31.09 25.60
C LEU A 172 -35.58 -32.50 26.10
N ASN A 173 -34.36 -32.95 25.98
CA ASN A 173 -33.93 -34.25 26.48
C ASN A 173 -32.43 -34.33 26.69
N TRP A 174 -31.97 -34.29 27.94
CA TRP A 174 -30.54 -34.26 28.27
C TRP A 174 -29.78 -35.53 27.83
N LYS A 175 -30.43 -36.69 27.75
CA LYS A 175 -29.79 -37.95 27.34
C LYS A 175 -29.43 -37.96 25.87
N LEU A 176 -30.33 -37.51 24.99
CA LEU A 176 -30.05 -37.36 23.56
C LEU A 176 -29.04 -36.21 23.30
N ALA A 177 -29.18 -35.10 24.03
CA ALA A 177 -28.24 -33.96 23.94
C ALA A 177 -26.81 -34.39 24.28
N ALA A 178 -26.63 -35.22 25.34
CA ALA A 178 -25.32 -35.73 25.74
C ALA A 178 -24.63 -36.59 24.66
N ILE A 179 -25.39 -37.38 23.89
CA ILE A 179 -24.87 -38.19 22.78
C ILE A 179 -24.27 -37.25 21.71
N ILE A 180 -25.00 -36.23 21.31
CA ILE A 180 -24.53 -35.25 20.29
C ILE A 180 -23.34 -34.45 20.84
N MET A 181 -23.40 -33.99 22.10
CA MET A 181 -22.33 -33.25 22.74
C MET A 181 -21.03 -34.04 22.84
N LEU A 182 -21.08 -35.36 22.98
CA LEU A 182 -19.88 -36.21 23.01
C LEU A 182 -19.16 -36.27 21.64
N VAL A 183 -19.92 -36.18 20.55
CA VAL A 183 -19.36 -36.29 19.20
C VAL A 183 -18.80 -34.94 18.70
N VAL A 184 -19.35 -33.84 19.16
CA VAL A 184 -18.93 -32.48 18.73
C VAL A 184 -17.43 -32.22 18.97
N PRO A 185 -16.83 -32.49 20.15
CA PRO A 185 -15.38 -32.30 20.34
C PRO A 185 -14.52 -33.19 19.42
N PHE A 186 -15.01 -34.40 19.12
CA PHE A 186 -14.32 -35.29 18.19
C PHE A 186 -14.27 -34.71 16.78
N ILE A 187 -15.41 -34.20 16.28
CA ILE A 187 -15.49 -33.58 14.95
C ILE A 187 -14.73 -32.24 14.92
N ALA A 188 -14.81 -31.46 15.99
CA ALA A 188 -14.01 -30.23 16.10
C ALA A 188 -12.50 -30.54 16.05
N GLY A 189 -12.04 -31.56 16.75
CA GLY A 189 -10.65 -32.02 16.70
C GLY A 189 -10.23 -32.50 15.30
N LEU A 190 -11.07 -33.32 14.65
CA LEU A 190 -10.87 -33.76 13.28
C LEU A 190 -10.76 -32.57 12.32
N THR A 191 -11.71 -31.65 12.39
CA THR A 191 -11.74 -30.40 11.60
C THR A 191 -10.45 -29.59 11.81
N PHE A 192 -10.04 -29.42 13.05
CA PHE A 192 -8.82 -28.68 13.38
C PHE A 192 -7.57 -29.31 12.75
N VAL A 193 -7.43 -30.64 12.80
CA VAL A 193 -6.29 -31.35 12.20
C VAL A 193 -6.28 -31.18 10.68
N PHE A 194 -7.43 -31.36 10.02
CA PHE A 194 -7.52 -31.17 8.56
C PHE A 194 -7.30 -29.72 8.15
N GLN A 195 -7.90 -28.77 8.84
CA GLN A 195 -7.73 -27.33 8.57
C GLN A 195 -6.26 -26.91 8.70
N LYS A 196 -5.55 -27.40 9.72
CA LYS A 196 -4.12 -27.14 9.88
C LYS A 196 -3.29 -27.67 8.70
N LYS A 197 -3.58 -28.87 8.21
CA LYS A 197 -2.90 -29.46 7.04
C LYS A 197 -3.25 -28.72 5.75
N MET A 198 -4.53 -28.37 5.57
CA MET A 198 -4.99 -27.63 4.40
C MET A 198 -4.39 -26.20 4.37
N LEU A 199 -4.27 -25.55 5.53
CA LEU A 199 -3.63 -24.24 5.66
C LEU A 199 -2.15 -24.29 5.26
N PHE A 200 -1.42 -25.34 5.66
CA PHE A 200 -0.03 -25.57 5.27
C PHE A 200 0.10 -25.60 3.73
N TRP A 201 -0.67 -26.49 3.07
CA TRP A 201 -0.63 -26.59 1.60
C TRP A 201 -1.14 -25.33 0.88
N ASN A 202 -2.10 -24.61 1.44
CA ASN A 202 -2.53 -23.31 0.92
C ASN A 202 -1.42 -22.25 0.97
N ARG A 203 -0.52 -22.32 1.96
CA ARG A 203 0.65 -21.41 2.04
C ARG A 203 1.67 -21.75 0.96
N ASP A 204 2.00 -23.02 0.81
CA ASP A 204 2.92 -23.51 -0.23
C ASP A 204 2.39 -23.15 -1.63
N ILE A 205 1.09 -23.33 -1.88
CA ILE A 205 0.44 -22.94 -3.14
C ILE A 205 0.58 -21.43 -3.40
N ARG A 206 0.43 -20.58 -2.38
CA ARG A 206 0.61 -19.14 -2.51
C ARG A 206 2.05 -18.75 -2.80
N GLU A 207 3.02 -19.42 -2.19
CA GLU A 207 4.44 -19.22 -2.45
C GLU A 207 4.78 -19.57 -3.89
N VAL A 208 4.39 -20.75 -4.36
CA VAL A 208 4.61 -21.18 -5.76
C VAL A 208 3.86 -20.27 -6.75
N ASN A 209 2.66 -19.79 -6.40
CA ASN A 209 1.93 -18.83 -7.24
C ASN A 209 2.68 -17.48 -7.37
N SER A 210 3.37 -17.06 -6.32
CA SER A 210 4.25 -15.88 -6.38
C SER A 210 5.45 -16.11 -7.29
N GLU A 211 6.04 -17.31 -7.26
CA GLU A 211 7.12 -17.70 -8.19
C GLU A 211 6.63 -17.71 -9.65
N ILE A 212 5.42 -18.25 -9.90
CA ILE A 212 4.79 -18.24 -11.24
C ILE A 212 4.61 -16.81 -11.73
N THR A 213 4.08 -15.92 -10.88
CA THR A 213 3.88 -14.51 -11.24
C THR A 213 5.21 -13.81 -11.53
N GLY A 214 6.25 -14.11 -10.74
CA GLY A 214 7.60 -13.59 -10.97
C GLY A 214 8.19 -14.07 -12.30
N ALA A 215 8.14 -15.38 -12.56
CA ALA A 215 8.65 -15.98 -13.79
C ALA A 215 7.88 -15.48 -15.03
N PHE A 216 6.57 -15.30 -14.91
CA PHE A 216 5.73 -14.74 -15.98
C PHE A 216 6.12 -13.28 -16.29
N ASN A 217 6.24 -12.44 -15.24
CA ASN A 217 6.69 -11.05 -15.41
C ASN A 217 8.08 -10.96 -16.04
N GLU A 218 9.03 -11.77 -15.56
CA GLU A 218 10.37 -11.81 -16.11
C GLU A 218 10.38 -12.27 -17.58
N GLY A 219 9.59 -13.29 -17.92
CA GLY A 219 9.44 -13.78 -19.27
C GLY A 219 8.85 -12.76 -20.24
N ILE A 220 7.88 -11.93 -19.80
CA ILE A 220 7.28 -10.88 -20.63
C ILE A 220 8.22 -9.67 -20.74
N THR A 221 8.76 -9.20 -19.62
CA THR A 221 9.65 -8.03 -19.62
C THR A 221 10.96 -8.32 -20.36
N GLY A 222 11.47 -9.56 -20.28
CA GLY A 222 12.67 -10.01 -20.97
C GLY A 222 12.44 -10.66 -22.32
N VAL A 223 11.24 -10.53 -22.93
CA VAL A 223 10.88 -11.26 -24.17
C VAL A 223 11.82 -10.94 -25.34
N GLU A 224 12.24 -9.70 -25.47
CA GLU A 224 13.18 -9.27 -26.52
C GLU A 224 14.54 -9.97 -26.38
N THR A 225 15.07 -9.99 -25.16
CA THR A 225 16.32 -10.71 -24.84
C THR A 225 16.18 -12.21 -25.07
N SER A 226 15.05 -12.80 -24.64
CA SER A 226 14.78 -14.24 -24.83
C SER A 226 14.74 -14.62 -26.31
N LYS A 227 14.09 -13.81 -27.14
CA LYS A 227 14.00 -14.02 -28.59
C LYS A 227 15.36 -13.83 -29.28
N THR A 228 16.09 -12.79 -28.90
CA THR A 228 17.41 -12.50 -29.49
C THR A 228 18.43 -13.61 -29.19
N LEU A 229 18.31 -14.26 -28.02
CA LEU A 229 19.18 -15.34 -27.58
C LEU A 229 18.63 -16.74 -27.86
N ALA A 230 17.45 -16.86 -28.48
CA ALA A 230 16.72 -18.12 -28.73
C ALA A 230 16.57 -19.01 -27.49
N MET A 231 16.13 -18.39 -26.36
CA MET A 231 16.02 -19.05 -25.06
C MET A 231 14.56 -19.47 -24.73
N GLU A 232 13.64 -19.48 -25.70
CA GLU A 232 12.23 -19.78 -25.49
C GLU A 232 12.01 -21.17 -24.89
N GLU A 233 12.73 -22.19 -25.36
CA GLU A 233 12.61 -23.57 -24.88
C GLU A 233 13.06 -23.70 -23.42
N LEU A 234 14.17 -23.03 -23.04
CA LEU A 234 14.67 -23.02 -21.68
C LEU A 234 13.68 -22.33 -20.73
N ASN A 235 13.11 -21.21 -21.16
CA ASN A 235 12.12 -20.46 -20.38
C ASN A 235 10.83 -21.27 -20.20
N ASP A 236 10.35 -21.93 -21.27
CA ASP A 236 9.17 -22.81 -21.19
C ASP A 236 9.43 -23.97 -20.22
N HIS A 237 10.56 -24.64 -20.35
CA HIS A 237 10.93 -25.74 -19.45
C HIS A 237 10.99 -25.30 -17.98
N THR A 238 11.57 -24.12 -17.71
CA THR A 238 11.65 -23.55 -16.36
C THR A 238 10.25 -23.22 -15.82
N PHE A 239 9.42 -22.60 -16.63
CA PHE A 239 8.04 -22.28 -16.28
C PHE A 239 7.18 -23.53 -16.05
N CYS A 240 7.33 -24.56 -16.89
CA CYS A 240 6.68 -25.85 -16.73
C CYS A 240 7.05 -26.55 -15.41
N ASN A 241 8.29 -26.43 -14.94
CA ASN A 241 8.70 -26.98 -13.65
C ASN A 241 7.99 -26.29 -12.48
N VAL A 242 7.86 -24.97 -12.50
CA VAL A 242 7.17 -24.22 -11.43
C VAL A 242 5.67 -24.50 -11.46
N THR A 243 5.04 -24.51 -12.63
CA THR A 243 3.61 -24.86 -12.78
C THR A 243 3.34 -26.33 -12.41
N GLY A 244 4.28 -27.23 -12.68
CA GLY A 244 4.26 -28.63 -12.24
C GLY A 244 4.24 -28.78 -10.71
N ARG A 245 5.04 -28.00 -9.98
CA ARG A 245 4.99 -27.94 -8.50
C ARG A 245 3.63 -27.41 -8.02
N MET A 246 3.11 -26.35 -8.64
CA MET A 246 1.79 -25.81 -8.34
C MET A 246 0.71 -26.87 -8.47
N LYS A 247 0.70 -27.62 -9.60
CA LYS A 247 -0.22 -28.75 -9.83
C LYS A 247 -0.11 -29.79 -8.72
N SER A 248 1.11 -30.20 -8.34
CA SER A 248 1.33 -31.22 -7.30
C SER A 248 0.77 -30.78 -5.94
N HIS A 249 1.06 -29.55 -5.51
CA HIS A 249 0.58 -29.00 -4.23
C HIS A 249 -0.95 -28.83 -4.24
N SER A 250 -1.52 -28.31 -5.34
CA SER A 250 -2.97 -28.17 -5.51
C SER A 250 -3.68 -29.51 -5.52
N MET A 251 -3.11 -30.54 -6.15
CA MET A 251 -3.65 -31.91 -6.13
C MET A 251 -3.61 -32.52 -4.72
N THR A 252 -2.57 -32.22 -3.93
CA THR A 252 -2.50 -32.69 -2.54
C THR A 252 -3.56 -32.01 -1.67
N LEU A 253 -3.76 -30.71 -1.83
CA LEU A 253 -4.85 -29.98 -1.18
C LEU A 253 -6.22 -30.52 -1.58
N ALA A 254 -6.43 -30.74 -2.89
CA ALA A 254 -7.68 -31.31 -3.41
C ALA A 254 -7.97 -32.70 -2.82
N ARG A 255 -6.95 -33.58 -2.71
CA ARG A 255 -7.08 -34.89 -2.06
C ARG A 255 -7.46 -34.78 -0.58
N LEU A 256 -6.81 -33.85 0.16
CA LEU A 256 -7.17 -33.60 1.56
C LEU A 256 -8.62 -33.14 1.69
N THR A 257 -9.07 -32.23 0.84
CA THR A 257 -10.46 -31.75 0.81
C THR A 257 -11.44 -32.88 0.43
N ALA A 258 -11.08 -33.69 -0.58
CA ALA A 258 -11.88 -34.84 -1.03
C ALA A 258 -12.02 -35.93 0.01
N ILE A 259 -11.09 -36.04 0.95
CA ILE A 259 -11.20 -36.96 2.10
C ILE A 259 -11.99 -36.33 3.24
N TYR A 260 -11.71 -35.06 3.53
CA TYR A 260 -12.29 -34.33 4.67
C TYR A 260 -13.82 -34.20 4.57
N MET A 261 -14.33 -33.76 3.41
CA MET A 261 -15.77 -33.53 3.23
C MET A 261 -16.61 -34.81 3.43
N PRO A 262 -16.29 -35.95 2.77
CA PRO A 262 -17.02 -37.19 3.01
C PRO A 262 -16.87 -37.71 4.45
N MET A 263 -15.72 -37.51 5.11
CA MET A 263 -15.56 -37.90 6.51
C MET A 263 -16.53 -37.14 7.42
N ILE A 264 -16.66 -35.83 7.25
CA ILE A 264 -17.63 -35.05 8.03
C ILE A 264 -19.06 -35.54 7.78
N LEU A 265 -19.44 -35.75 6.51
CA LEU A 265 -20.76 -36.29 6.16
C LEU A 265 -20.99 -37.69 6.76
N PHE A 266 -19.99 -38.56 6.74
CA PHE A 266 -20.07 -39.88 7.35
C PHE A 266 -20.34 -39.78 8.87
N PHE A 267 -19.55 -38.97 9.60
CA PHE A 267 -19.77 -38.81 11.04
C PHE A 267 -21.11 -38.15 11.36
N SER A 268 -21.52 -37.15 10.56
CA SER A 268 -22.85 -36.53 10.66
C SER A 268 -23.96 -37.60 10.47
N SER A 269 -23.84 -38.46 9.46
CA SER A 269 -24.81 -39.54 9.21
C SER A 269 -24.84 -40.58 10.31
N VAL A 270 -23.67 -40.94 10.87
CA VAL A 270 -23.58 -41.86 12.02
C VAL A 270 -24.29 -41.26 13.24
N VAL A 271 -24.05 -39.99 13.55
CA VAL A 271 -24.74 -39.28 14.66
C VAL A 271 -26.24 -39.27 14.43
N THR A 272 -26.67 -38.92 13.21
CA THR A 272 -28.09 -38.90 12.82
C THR A 272 -28.72 -40.27 12.98
N ALA A 273 -28.03 -41.35 12.56
CA ALA A 273 -28.50 -42.73 12.73
C ALA A 273 -28.65 -43.11 14.22
N PHE A 274 -27.68 -42.74 15.06
CA PHE A 274 -27.77 -42.98 16.50
C PHE A 274 -28.93 -42.18 17.15
N VAL A 275 -29.11 -40.93 16.77
CA VAL A 275 -30.21 -40.08 17.25
C VAL A 275 -31.55 -40.67 16.80
N LEU A 276 -31.64 -41.13 15.54
CA LEU A 276 -32.85 -41.76 15.01
C LEU A 276 -33.18 -43.08 15.74
N ALA A 277 -32.19 -43.96 15.90
CA ALA A 277 -32.39 -45.25 16.57
C ALA A 277 -32.76 -45.09 18.06
N ARG A 278 -32.01 -44.27 18.80
CA ARG A 278 -32.26 -44.06 20.22
C ARG A 278 -33.47 -43.18 20.50
N GLY A 279 -33.63 -42.14 19.67
CA GLY A 279 -34.78 -41.24 19.73
C GLY A 279 -36.08 -41.95 19.31
N GLY A 280 -36.02 -42.82 18.27
CA GLY A 280 -37.14 -43.66 17.87
C GLY A 280 -37.59 -44.58 19.02
N TYR A 281 -36.64 -45.24 19.73
CA TYR A 281 -36.94 -46.01 20.94
C TYR A 281 -37.63 -45.15 22.03
N PHE A 282 -37.21 -43.86 22.20
CA PHE A 282 -37.85 -42.96 23.16
C PHE A 282 -39.24 -42.51 22.72
N VAL A 283 -39.49 -42.37 21.41
CA VAL A 283 -40.84 -42.09 20.87
C VAL A 283 -41.78 -43.28 21.08
N GLU A 284 -41.32 -44.49 20.77
CA GLU A 284 -42.09 -45.73 20.95
C GLU A 284 -42.54 -45.90 22.42
N HIS A 285 -41.64 -45.56 23.37
CA HIS A 285 -41.92 -45.65 24.80
C HIS A 285 -42.58 -44.35 25.36
N GLN A 286 -43.04 -43.43 24.51
CA GLN A 286 -43.71 -42.16 24.88
C GLN A 286 -42.88 -41.25 25.81
N ILE A 287 -41.55 -41.38 25.78
CA ILE A 287 -40.62 -40.56 26.55
C ILE A 287 -40.48 -39.15 25.92
N ILE A 288 -40.49 -39.08 24.59
CA ILE A 288 -40.47 -37.86 23.79
C ILE A 288 -41.53 -37.91 22.69
N ALA A 289 -41.99 -36.75 22.21
CA ALA A 289 -42.88 -36.66 21.05
C ALA A 289 -42.12 -36.87 19.73
N LEU A 290 -42.82 -37.21 18.66
CA LEU A 290 -42.24 -37.39 17.33
C LEU A 290 -41.63 -36.13 16.79
N GLY A 291 -42.30 -34.98 17.03
CA GLY A 291 -41.74 -33.66 16.66
C GLY A 291 -40.45 -33.33 17.40
N THR A 292 -40.31 -33.75 18.68
CA THR A 292 -39.07 -33.58 19.43
C THR A 292 -37.93 -34.37 18.77
N LEU A 293 -38.17 -35.59 18.28
CA LEU A 293 -37.18 -36.35 17.52
C LEU A 293 -36.74 -35.61 16.24
N SER A 294 -37.70 -35.00 15.53
CA SER A 294 -37.40 -34.18 14.33
C SER A 294 -36.48 -32.99 14.66
N VAL A 295 -36.67 -32.32 15.81
CA VAL A 295 -35.77 -31.25 16.28
C VAL A 295 -34.35 -31.77 16.46
N PHE A 296 -34.20 -32.91 17.17
CA PHE A 296 -32.87 -33.51 17.38
C PHE A 296 -32.17 -33.90 16.08
N LEU A 297 -32.91 -34.41 15.10
CA LEU A 297 -32.38 -34.74 13.77
C LEU A 297 -31.94 -33.48 13.03
N SER A 298 -32.74 -32.42 13.04
CA SER A 298 -32.41 -31.15 12.41
C SER A 298 -31.15 -30.52 13.02
N TYR A 299 -31.06 -30.49 14.35
CA TYR A 299 -29.88 -29.96 15.04
C TYR A 299 -28.65 -30.87 14.88
N ALA A 300 -28.80 -32.18 14.86
CA ALA A 300 -27.70 -33.10 14.63
C ALA A 300 -27.03 -32.88 13.26
N VAL A 301 -27.81 -32.51 12.25
CA VAL A 301 -27.27 -32.14 10.92
C VAL A 301 -26.75 -30.72 10.91
N GLY A 302 -27.50 -29.78 11.48
CA GLY A 302 -27.22 -28.33 11.39
C GLY A 302 -26.00 -27.84 12.20
N ILE A 303 -25.59 -28.58 13.25
CA ILE A 303 -24.50 -28.12 14.15
C ILE A 303 -23.10 -28.21 13.55
N PHE A 304 -22.89 -29.01 12.50
CA PHE A 304 -21.56 -29.26 11.95
C PHE A 304 -21.02 -28.10 11.15
N GLU A 305 -21.87 -27.39 10.40
CA GLU A 305 -21.46 -26.24 9.58
C GLU A 305 -20.90 -25.09 10.44
N PRO A 306 -21.57 -24.63 11.50
CA PRO A 306 -21.03 -23.60 12.41
C PRO A 306 -19.69 -24.00 13.04
N ILE A 307 -19.51 -25.29 13.40
CA ILE A 307 -18.23 -25.77 13.97
C ILE A 307 -17.10 -25.66 12.95
N GLN A 308 -17.35 -26.06 11.70
CA GLN A 308 -16.37 -25.91 10.61
C GLN A 308 -16.06 -24.44 10.33
N GLN A 309 -17.09 -23.58 10.36
CA GLN A 309 -16.95 -22.13 10.17
C GLN A 309 -16.09 -21.51 11.28
N LEU A 310 -16.31 -21.85 12.55
CA LEU A 310 -15.48 -21.37 13.67
C LEU A 310 -13.99 -21.73 13.48
N ALA A 311 -13.68 -22.97 13.07
CA ALA A 311 -12.31 -23.40 12.84
C ALA A 311 -11.64 -22.60 11.69
N ARG A 312 -12.36 -22.34 10.61
CA ARG A 312 -11.91 -21.55 9.47
C ARG A 312 -11.68 -20.10 9.86
N LEU A 313 -12.64 -19.45 10.54
CA LEU A 313 -12.56 -18.07 10.97
C LEU A 313 -11.40 -17.82 11.93
N LEU A 314 -11.13 -18.75 12.87
CA LEU A 314 -9.95 -18.67 13.73
C LEU A 314 -8.65 -18.67 12.93
N SER A 315 -8.55 -19.50 11.88
CA SER A 315 -7.38 -19.51 10.99
C SER A 315 -7.24 -18.20 10.21
N ASP A 316 -8.35 -17.64 9.73
CA ASP A 316 -8.36 -16.37 8.99
C ASP A 316 -7.98 -15.20 9.90
N MET A 317 -8.45 -15.18 11.14
CA MET A 317 -8.06 -14.19 12.14
C MET A 317 -6.56 -14.25 12.47
N ILE A 318 -6.00 -15.47 12.65
CA ILE A 318 -4.56 -15.64 12.88
C ILE A 318 -3.75 -15.14 11.67
N SER A 319 -4.20 -15.46 10.45
CA SER A 319 -3.53 -14.99 9.23
C SER A 319 -3.64 -13.46 9.06
N CYS A 320 -4.76 -12.87 9.47
CA CYS A 320 -4.99 -11.43 9.41
C CYS A 320 -4.09 -10.64 10.39
N GLN A 321 -3.62 -11.26 11.48
CA GLN A 321 -2.69 -10.60 12.41
C GLN A 321 -1.42 -10.10 11.71
N ALA A 322 -0.88 -10.86 10.77
CA ALA A 322 0.28 -10.42 10.01
C ALA A 322 -0.01 -9.18 9.16
N ASN A 323 -1.25 -9.05 8.63
CA ASN A 323 -1.65 -7.83 7.91
C ASN A 323 -1.77 -6.63 8.87
N ILE A 324 -2.30 -6.85 10.08
CA ILE A 324 -2.40 -5.82 11.12
C ILE A 324 -1.00 -5.33 11.53
N GLU A 325 -0.07 -6.25 11.80
CA GLU A 325 1.31 -5.89 12.17
C GLU A 325 1.97 -5.04 11.08
N ARG A 326 1.81 -5.42 9.81
CA ARG A 326 2.39 -4.66 8.70
C ARG A 326 1.78 -3.26 8.53
N VAL A 327 0.48 -3.12 8.75
CA VAL A 327 -0.21 -1.80 8.71
C VAL A 327 0.18 -0.97 9.93
N ALA A 328 0.31 -1.58 11.11
CA ALA A 328 0.77 -0.91 12.32
C ALA A 328 2.23 -0.46 12.19
N ASP A 329 3.13 -1.35 11.72
CA ASP A 329 4.54 -1.03 11.45
C ASP A 329 4.65 0.21 10.50
N LEU A 330 3.76 0.31 9.49
CA LEU A 330 3.73 1.48 8.62
C LEU A 330 3.29 2.76 9.35
N LEU A 331 2.25 2.66 10.18
CA LEU A 331 1.70 3.81 10.90
C LEU A 331 2.58 4.26 12.09
N GLU A 332 3.42 3.37 12.60
CA GLU A 332 4.39 3.64 13.67
C GLU A 332 5.74 4.17 13.11
N GLN A 333 5.92 4.13 11.78
CA GLN A 333 7.14 4.64 11.15
C GLN A 333 7.25 6.15 11.36
N GLU A 334 8.25 6.60 12.08
CA GLU A 334 8.48 8.03 12.30
C GLU A 334 9.28 8.65 11.13
N PRO A 335 8.96 9.87 10.69
CA PRO A 335 9.77 10.60 9.73
C PRO A 335 11.13 10.94 10.34
N ASN A 336 12.22 10.71 9.59
CA ASN A 336 13.59 10.99 10.03
C ASN A 336 13.89 12.49 10.18
N ILE A 337 13.09 13.32 9.49
CA ILE A 337 13.21 14.78 9.53
C ILE A 337 11.87 15.34 9.99
N THR A 338 11.91 16.08 11.08
CA THR A 338 10.73 16.70 11.67
C THR A 338 11.05 18.13 12.08
N ASP A 339 10.11 19.03 11.89
CA ASP A 339 10.20 20.37 12.42
C ASP A 339 10.06 20.33 13.96
N THR A 340 10.84 21.13 14.66
CA THR A 340 10.77 21.21 16.14
C THR A 340 9.41 21.79 16.57
N PRO A 341 8.94 21.53 17.80
CA PRO A 341 7.69 22.10 18.30
C PRO A 341 7.62 23.63 18.18
N GLU A 342 8.74 24.31 18.39
CA GLU A 342 8.84 25.78 18.27
C GLU A 342 8.64 26.23 16.81
N VAL A 343 9.19 25.50 15.85
CA VAL A 343 9.02 25.76 14.40
C VAL A 343 7.56 25.51 14.00
N LEU A 344 6.96 24.40 14.48
CA LEU A 344 5.55 24.09 14.19
C LEU A 344 4.61 25.13 14.80
N GLU A 345 4.89 25.63 15.99
CA GLU A 345 4.10 26.70 16.62
C GLU A 345 4.14 28.00 15.77
N ARG A 346 5.31 28.35 15.25
CA ARG A 346 5.50 29.56 14.44
C ARG A 346 4.97 29.43 13.02
N TYR A 347 5.29 28.34 12.32
CA TYR A 347 5.06 28.19 10.87
C TYR A 347 3.83 27.33 10.52
N GLY A 348 3.24 26.63 11.50
CA GLY A 348 2.21 25.63 11.28
C GLY A 348 2.75 24.32 10.72
N ASP A 349 1.85 23.37 10.48
CA ASP A 349 2.16 22.09 9.83
C ASP A 349 1.64 22.02 8.39
N SER A 350 1.77 20.86 7.75
CA SER A 350 1.28 20.65 6.37
C SER A 350 -0.24 20.70 6.24
N ALA A 351 -1.00 20.53 7.32
CA ALA A 351 -2.46 20.59 7.33
C ALA A 351 -2.96 22.04 7.55
N GLU A 352 -2.26 22.79 8.40
CA GLU A 352 -2.60 24.17 8.75
C GLU A 352 -1.36 25.08 8.70
N PRO A 353 -0.83 25.37 7.50
CA PRO A 353 0.36 26.19 7.35
C PRO A 353 0.06 27.67 7.66
N LYS A 354 0.87 28.29 8.52
CA LYS A 354 0.80 29.72 8.86
C LYS A 354 1.65 30.53 7.89
N ARG A 355 1.16 30.66 6.65
CA ARG A 355 1.90 31.31 5.55
C ARG A 355 2.22 32.78 5.81
N GLU A 356 1.46 33.45 6.66
CA GLU A 356 1.69 34.84 7.10
C GLU A 356 3.03 35.03 7.83
N ASN A 357 3.57 33.94 8.41
CA ASN A 357 4.86 33.94 9.11
C ASN A 357 6.03 33.54 8.21
N TRP A 358 5.77 33.27 6.93
CA TRP A 358 6.82 32.86 5.99
C TRP A 358 7.66 34.07 5.53
N GLU A 359 8.93 34.03 5.85
CA GLU A 359 9.88 35.03 5.46
C GLU A 359 10.31 34.86 4.00
N PRO A 360 10.56 35.92 3.23
CA PRO A 360 11.11 35.81 1.89
C PRO A 360 12.54 35.27 1.95
N ILE A 361 12.87 34.32 1.07
CA ILE A 361 14.22 33.80 0.87
C ILE A 361 14.96 34.66 -0.16
N ARG A 362 16.22 35.04 0.13
CA ARG A 362 17.16 35.65 -0.83
C ARG A 362 17.98 34.58 -1.55
N GLY A 363 18.33 33.48 -0.86
CA GLY A 363 19.06 32.36 -1.42
C GLY A 363 20.57 32.39 -1.16
N ASP A 364 21.05 33.03 -0.09
CA ASP A 364 22.45 32.87 0.40
C ASP A 364 22.53 31.52 1.15
N ILE A 365 23.40 30.62 0.71
CA ILE A 365 23.52 29.29 1.28
C ILE A 365 24.94 29.06 1.76
N GLU A 366 25.10 28.63 3.04
CA GLU A 366 26.40 28.36 3.63
C GLU A 366 26.42 27.02 4.34
N PHE A 367 27.32 26.14 3.95
CA PHE A 367 27.64 24.87 4.64
C PHE A 367 28.80 25.13 5.56
N ARG A 368 28.66 24.81 6.86
CA ARG A 368 29.68 24.98 7.89
C ARG A 368 30.03 23.65 8.51
N ASP A 369 31.20 23.16 8.19
CA ASP A 369 31.76 21.90 8.71
C ASP A 369 30.79 20.71 8.61
N VAL A 370 30.11 20.62 7.46
CA VAL A 370 29.06 19.65 7.22
C VAL A 370 29.65 18.28 6.90
N SER A 371 29.28 17.29 7.71
CA SER A 371 29.54 15.88 7.42
C SER A 371 28.21 15.12 7.34
N PHE A 372 28.10 14.20 6.39
CA PHE A 372 26.87 13.46 6.16
C PHE A 372 27.12 12.00 5.82
N ARG A 373 26.26 11.16 6.40
CA ARG A 373 26.14 9.73 6.12
C ARG A 373 24.66 9.37 5.97
N TYR A 374 24.32 8.57 4.95
CA TYR A 374 22.95 8.06 4.81
C TYR A 374 22.57 7.16 5.99
N PRO A 375 21.29 7.11 6.40
CA PRO A 375 20.84 6.32 7.56
C PRO A 375 21.14 4.82 7.44
N ASP A 376 21.15 4.28 6.24
CA ASP A 376 21.45 2.88 5.91
C ASP A 376 22.94 2.63 5.56
N GLY A 377 23.73 3.70 5.44
CA GLY A 377 25.15 3.66 5.11
C GLY A 377 26.07 3.59 6.33
N LYS A 378 27.23 2.96 6.19
CA LYS A 378 28.27 2.91 7.22
C LYS A 378 29.34 4.00 7.06
N GLU A 379 29.54 4.46 5.84
CA GLU A 379 30.60 5.40 5.46
C GLU A 379 30.06 6.81 5.28
N TYR A 380 30.89 7.80 5.56
CA TYR A 380 30.56 9.20 5.28
C TYR A 380 30.61 9.45 3.78
N VAL A 381 29.56 10.08 3.25
CA VAL A 381 29.50 10.53 1.84
C VAL A 381 30.08 11.94 1.68
N LEU A 382 29.98 12.75 2.72
CA LEU A 382 30.61 14.08 2.80
C LEU A 382 31.29 14.20 4.14
N GLU A 383 32.49 14.78 4.16
CA GLU A 383 33.28 15.02 5.38
C GLU A 383 33.78 16.47 5.41
N HIS A 384 33.46 17.17 6.50
CA HIS A 384 33.95 18.53 6.80
C HIS A 384 33.77 19.54 5.65
N LEU A 385 32.62 19.44 4.95
CA LEU A 385 32.30 20.34 3.82
C LEU A 385 32.08 21.77 4.31
N ASN A 386 32.88 22.70 3.77
CA ASN A 386 32.71 24.14 3.94
C ASN A 386 32.49 24.76 2.56
N LEU A 387 31.32 25.39 2.37
CA LEU A 387 30.95 25.97 1.08
C LEU A 387 30.04 27.17 1.31
N LYS A 388 30.34 28.29 0.63
CA LYS A 388 29.49 29.49 0.64
C LYS A 388 29.04 29.81 -0.77
N ILE A 389 27.74 29.98 -0.96
CA ILE A 389 27.08 30.26 -2.23
C ILE A 389 26.31 31.57 -2.07
N PRO A 390 26.81 32.70 -2.64
CA PRO A 390 26.11 33.96 -2.60
C PRO A 390 24.79 33.93 -3.37
N VAL A 391 23.90 34.87 -3.03
CA VAL A 391 22.62 35.06 -3.75
C VAL A 391 22.83 35.24 -5.25
N GLY A 392 22.01 34.58 -6.05
CA GLY A 392 22.01 34.69 -7.51
C GLY A 392 23.18 33.97 -8.19
N THR A 393 23.90 33.11 -7.49
CA THR A 393 25.03 32.34 -8.04
C THR A 393 24.54 31.01 -8.62
N THR A 394 24.90 30.73 -9.86
CA THR A 394 24.71 29.45 -10.50
C THR A 394 25.90 28.54 -10.20
N VAL A 395 25.63 27.44 -9.46
CA VAL A 395 26.64 26.46 -9.06
C VAL A 395 26.50 25.19 -9.89
N ALA A 396 27.52 24.84 -10.68
CA ALA A 396 27.61 23.54 -11.35
C ALA A 396 28.42 22.55 -10.51
N ILE A 397 27.87 21.38 -10.25
CA ILE A 397 28.54 20.31 -9.50
C ILE A 397 28.90 19.21 -10.48
N VAL A 398 30.22 18.96 -10.64
CA VAL A 398 30.78 17.94 -11.54
C VAL A 398 31.64 16.94 -10.78
N GLY A 399 31.79 15.75 -11.32
CA GLY A 399 32.60 14.66 -10.71
C GLY A 399 32.07 13.30 -11.09
N ASP A 400 32.80 12.26 -10.72
CA ASP A 400 32.45 10.88 -11.02
C ASP A 400 31.13 10.45 -10.36
N THR A 401 30.52 9.37 -10.86
CA THR A 401 29.33 8.78 -10.24
C THR A 401 29.68 8.32 -8.82
N GLY A 402 28.83 8.67 -7.85
CA GLY A 402 29.10 8.35 -6.43
C GLY A 402 29.96 9.37 -5.69
N ALA A 403 30.45 10.43 -6.33
CA ALA A 403 31.28 11.47 -5.70
C ALA A 403 30.54 12.35 -4.66
N GLY A 404 29.21 12.20 -4.48
CA GLY A 404 28.42 12.96 -3.50
C GLY A 404 27.69 14.18 -4.07
N LYS A 405 27.62 14.35 -5.40
CA LYS A 405 26.98 15.50 -6.07
C LYS A 405 25.53 15.73 -5.64
N SER A 406 24.68 14.71 -5.83
CA SER A 406 23.27 14.77 -5.44
C SER A 406 23.08 14.91 -3.93
N THR A 407 24.04 14.47 -3.12
CA THR A 407 24.00 14.59 -1.67
C THR A 407 24.08 16.04 -1.22
N ILE A 408 24.93 16.89 -1.82
CA ILE A 408 25.01 18.32 -1.51
C ILE A 408 23.66 18.98 -1.78
N VAL A 409 23.07 18.69 -2.93
CA VAL A 409 21.78 19.25 -3.35
C VAL A 409 20.64 18.82 -2.44
N ASN A 410 20.61 17.53 -2.08
CA ASN A 410 19.61 16.97 -1.17
C ASN A 410 19.72 17.57 0.26
N LEU A 411 20.94 17.87 0.71
CA LEU A 411 21.18 18.56 1.98
C LEU A 411 20.75 20.04 1.90
N ALA A 412 21.06 20.75 0.81
CA ALA A 412 20.60 22.12 0.60
C ALA A 412 19.06 22.23 0.61
N GLY A 413 18.38 21.25 0.01
CA GLY A 413 16.92 21.14 -0.01
C GLY A 413 16.29 20.58 1.28
N ARG A 414 17.09 20.22 2.30
CA ARG A 414 16.62 19.57 3.53
C ARG A 414 15.80 18.29 3.27
N PHE A 415 16.10 17.55 2.20
CA PHE A 415 15.59 16.19 2.00
C PHE A 415 16.33 15.19 2.90
N PHE A 416 17.53 15.57 3.34
CA PHE A 416 18.31 14.95 4.40
C PHE A 416 18.88 16.06 5.29
N GLU A 417 19.20 15.73 6.53
CA GLU A 417 19.88 16.64 7.45
C GLU A 417 21.33 16.16 7.71
N PRO A 418 22.28 17.08 7.93
CA PRO A 418 23.67 16.72 8.16
C PRO A 418 23.82 15.90 9.43
N THR A 419 24.76 14.93 9.42
CA THR A 419 25.12 14.14 10.61
C THR A 419 25.85 15.02 11.62
N SER A 420 26.66 15.96 11.14
CA SER A 420 27.32 17.01 11.95
C SER A 420 27.49 18.29 11.13
N GLY A 421 27.65 19.43 11.78
CA GLY A 421 27.71 20.74 11.17
C GLY A 421 26.35 21.39 11.01
N GLU A 422 26.32 22.52 10.32
CA GLU A 422 25.10 23.29 10.08
C GLU A 422 25.03 23.84 8.64
N ILE A 423 23.79 23.98 8.15
CA ILE A 423 23.52 24.60 6.85
C ILE A 423 22.67 25.85 7.10
N LEU A 424 23.19 26.99 6.67
CA LEU A 424 22.53 28.27 6.85
C LEU A 424 21.90 28.70 5.53
N ILE A 425 20.68 29.18 5.59
CA ILE A 425 20.00 29.86 4.49
C ILE A 425 19.73 31.31 4.95
N ASP A 426 20.23 32.26 4.23
CA ASP A 426 20.19 33.67 4.61
C ASP A 426 20.68 33.90 6.06
N GLY A 427 21.80 33.25 6.43
CA GLY A 427 22.45 33.36 7.73
C GLY A 427 21.76 32.68 8.90
N VAL A 428 20.65 31.97 8.69
CA VAL A 428 19.90 31.22 9.73
C VAL A 428 19.95 29.75 9.44
N ASP A 429 20.23 28.92 10.47
CA ASP A 429 20.16 27.45 10.34
C ASP A 429 18.77 27.03 9.86
N TYR A 430 18.72 26.33 8.73
CA TYR A 430 17.47 25.94 8.07
C TYR A 430 16.59 25.01 8.94
N ARG A 431 17.15 24.34 9.97
CA ARG A 431 16.41 23.54 10.96
C ARG A 431 15.54 24.38 11.89
N LYS A 432 15.83 25.70 11.99
CA LYS A 432 15.02 26.68 12.74
C LYS A 432 13.85 27.26 11.95
N ARG A 433 13.66 26.79 10.72
CA ARG A 433 12.59 27.19 9.82
C ARG A 433 11.81 25.97 9.36
N SER A 434 10.55 26.17 8.91
CA SER A 434 9.71 25.06 8.46
C SER A 434 10.25 24.42 7.19
N GLN A 435 10.25 23.08 7.16
CA GLN A 435 10.57 22.32 5.97
C GLN A 435 9.60 22.66 4.82
N LEU A 436 8.30 22.81 5.13
CA LEU A 436 7.29 23.18 4.15
C LEU A 436 7.55 24.56 3.54
N TRP A 437 7.95 25.54 4.36
CA TRP A 437 8.36 26.87 3.89
C TRP A 437 9.56 26.78 2.94
N LEU A 438 10.60 26.03 3.32
CA LEU A 438 11.80 25.85 2.49
C LEU A 438 11.47 25.19 1.15
N HIS A 439 10.70 24.09 1.18
CA HIS A 439 10.33 23.39 -0.05
C HIS A 439 9.46 24.23 -0.99
N SER A 440 8.63 25.13 -0.45
CA SER A 440 7.85 26.08 -1.28
C SER A 440 8.71 27.11 -2.01
N GLN A 441 9.96 27.29 -1.58
CA GLN A 441 10.90 28.25 -2.15
C GLN A 441 11.97 27.60 -3.04
N ILE A 442 11.89 26.28 -3.24
CA ILE A 442 12.80 25.52 -4.12
C ILE A 442 12.04 25.01 -5.33
N GLY A 443 12.50 25.40 -6.51
CA GLY A 443 12.09 24.81 -7.79
C GLY A 443 12.98 23.61 -8.09
N TYR A 444 12.46 22.38 -7.96
CA TYR A 444 13.22 21.18 -8.21
C TYR A 444 12.84 20.55 -9.55
N VAL A 445 13.82 20.40 -10.44
CA VAL A 445 13.67 19.68 -11.71
C VAL A 445 14.50 18.42 -11.66
N LEU A 446 13.80 17.29 -11.65
CA LEU A 446 14.41 15.96 -11.60
C LEU A 446 14.94 15.52 -12.96
N GLN A 447 15.94 14.66 -12.96
CA GLN A 447 16.46 13.97 -14.14
C GLN A 447 15.35 13.28 -14.96
N ASN A 448 14.45 12.57 -14.30
CA ASN A 448 13.26 11.94 -14.88
C ASN A 448 12.01 12.64 -14.35
N PRO A 449 11.48 13.66 -15.06
CA PRO A 449 10.33 14.38 -14.58
C PRO A 449 9.09 13.52 -14.51
N HIS A 450 8.40 13.54 -13.37
CA HIS A 450 7.12 12.89 -13.21
C HIS A 450 5.97 13.84 -13.52
N LEU A 451 5.05 13.41 -14.39
CA LEU A 451 3.80 14.10 -14.64
C LEU A 451 2.64 13.34 -14.03
N PHE A 452 1.71 14.09 -13.46
CA PHE A 452 0.47 13.50 -12.92
C PHE A 452 -0.53 13.29 -14.05
N SER A 453 -1.36 12.26 -13.94
CA SER A 453 -2.48 12.04 -14.87
C SER A 453 -3.37 13.27 -14.94
N GLY A 454 -3.75 13.68 -16.15
CA GLY A 454 -4.51 14.88 -16.43
C GLY A 454 -3.92 15.66 -17.60
N THR A 455 -4.29 16.94 -17.75
CA THR A 455 -3.85 17.78 -18.85
C THR A 455 -2.48 18.41 -18.62
N ILE A 456 -1.84 18.89 -19.69
CA ILE A 456 -0.60 19.68 -19.62
C ILE A 456 -0.83 20.93 -18.76
N ARG A 457 -1.95 21.62 -18.94
CA ARG A 457 -2.35 22.79 -18.15
C ARG A 457 -2.37 22.50 -16.66
N GLU A 458 -2.99 21.40 -16.26
CA GLU A 458 -3.05 20.97 -14.85
C GLU A 458 -1.66 20.64 -14.30
N ASN A 459 -0.83 19.97 -15.09
CA ASN A 459 0.53 19.65 -14.73
C ASN A 459 1.43 20.87 -14.52
N ILE A 460 1.31 21.91 -15.34
CA ILE A 460 2.03 23.16 -15.13
C ILE A 460 1.47 23.90 -13.90
N ARG A 461 0.12 23.96 -13.77
CA ARG A 461 -0.56 24.61 -12.63
C ARG A 461 -0.24 23.95 -11.29
N TYR A 462 0.23 22.71 -11.28
CA TYR A 462 0.68 22.04 -10.05
C TYR A 462 1.80 22.81 -9.32
N GLY A 463 2.59 23.62 -10.02
CA GLY A 463 3.57 24.51 -9.41
C GLY A 463 2.94 25.61 -8.55
N ARG A 464 1.73 26.09 -8.91
CA ARG A 464 0.94 27.06 -8.15
C ARG A 464 -0.55 26.89 -8.51
N LEU A 465 -1.29 26.28 -7.60
CA LEU A 465 -2.67 25.83 -7.85
C LEU A 465 -3.67 26.97 -8.11
N ASP A 466 -3.41 28.17 -7.61
CA ASP A 466 -4.22 29.38 -7.79
C ASP A 466 -3.85 30.21 -9.04
N ALA A 467 -2.90 29.73 -9.85
CA ALA A 467 -2.49 30.39 -11.08
C ALA A 467 -3.61 30.40 -12.12
N THR A 468 -3.77 31.54 -12.76
CA THR A 468 -4.69 31.73 -13.91
C THR A 468 -4.14 31.03 -15.16
N ASP A 469 -5.01 30.77 -16.15
CA ASP A 469 -4.59 30.18 -17.42
C ASP A 469 -3.53 31.05 -18.13
N ALA A 470 -3.67 32.37 -18.09
CA ALA A 470 -2.71 33.27 -18.66
C ALA A 470 -1.31 33.18 -18.01
N GLU A 471 -1.25 32.95 -16.69
CA GLU A 471 0.02 32.75 -15.98
C GLU A 471 0.65 31.41 -16.32
N VAL A 472 -0.17 30.35 -16.50
CA VAL A 472 0.28 29.03 -16.96
C VAL A 472 0.88 29.12 -18.36
N GLU A 473 0.20 29.79 -19.29
CA GLU A 473 0.67 29.98 -20.66
C GLU A 473 1.93 30.88 -20.72
N GLU A 474 2.02 31.90 -19.86
CA GLU A 474 3.22 32.74 -19.74
C GLU A 474 4.40 31.93 -19.20
N ALA A 475 4.21 31.08 -18.20
CA ALA A 475 5.24 30.19 -17.69
C ALA A 475 5.75 29.24 -18.76
N ALA A 476 4.85 28.66 -19.57
CA ALA A 476 5.20 27.78 -20.69
C ALA A 476 6.01 28.53 -21.78
N ARG A 477 5.61 29.75 -22.12
CA ARG A 477 6.34 30.60 -23.09
C ARG A 477 7.76 30.94 -22.63
N ARG A 478 7.93 31.26 -21.36
CA ARG A 478 9.25 31.58 -20.81
C ARG A 478 10.25 30.45 -20.98
N VAL A 479 9.83 29.23 -20.86
CA VAL A 479 10.68 28.03 -21.05
C VAL A 479 10.56 27.42 -22.44
N SER A 480 9.92 28.12 -23.40
CA SER A 480 9.69 27.64 -24.76
C SER A 480 8.93 26.30 -24.85
N ALA A 481 8.19 25.92 -23.79
CA ALA A 481 7.33 24.73 -23.79
C ALA A 481 6.10 24.92 -24.69
N ASP A 482 5.64 26.15 -24.89
CA ASP A 482 4.57 26.53 -25.83
C ASP A 482 4.82 25.99 -27.23
N GLN A 483 6.07 26.00 -27.71
CA GLN A 483 6.43 25.52 -29.06
C GLN A 483 6.17 24.02 -29.26
N VAL A 484 6.23 23.26 -28.17
CA VAL A 484 5.91 21.83 -28.15
C VAL A 484 4.40 21.64 -27.98
N ILE A 485 3.80 22.37 -27.05
CA ILE A 485 2.36 22.30 -26.73
C ILE A 485 1.49 22.68 -27.92
N ASP A 486 1.87 23.72 -28.67
CA ASP A 486 1.14 24.19 -29.85
C ASP A 486 1.13 23.19 -31.03
N ARG A 487 2.03 22.20 -31.02
CA ARG A 487 2.05 21.11 -32.02
C ARG A 487 1.11 19.96 -31.67
N MET A 488 0.59 19.93 -30.46
CA MET A 488 -0.32 18.88 -30.00
C MET A 488 -1.75 19.21 -30.41
N GLU A 489 -2.53 18.19 -30.77
CA GLU A 489 -3.91 18.38 -31.28
C GLU A 489 -4.83 19.17 -30.33
N GLN A 490 -4.65 18.98 -29.01
CA GLN A 490 -5.47 19.63 -27.97
C GLN A 490 -4.69 20.72 -27.21
N GLY A 491 -3.46 21.06 -27.64
CA GLY A 491 -2.64 22.08 -26.99
C GLY A 491 -2.49 21.83 -25.49
N TYR A 492 -2.76 22.87 -24.67
CA TYR A 492 -2.68 22.78 -23.20
C TYR A 492 -3.65 21.78 -22.56
N ASP A 493 -4.72 21.39 -23.25
CA ASP A 493 -5.71 20.44 -22.75
C ASP A 493 -5.40 18.99 -23.16
N THR A 494 -4.24 18.75 -23.77
CA THR A 494 -3.74 17.41 -24.10
C THR A 494 -3.52 16.61 -22.82
N ASP A 495 -4.13 15.40 -22.76
CA ASP A 495 -3.96 14.43 -21.68
C ASP A 495 -2.58 13.77 -21.77
N VAL A 496 -1.79 13.87 -20.70
CA VAL A 496 -0.41 13.36 -20.66
C VAL A 496 -0.33 11.84 -20.38
N GLY A 497 -1.43 11.20 -19.99
CA GLY A 497 -1.46 9.80 -19.58
C GLY A 497 -0.90 9.53 -18.18
N GLU A 498 -0.72 8.27 -17.82
CA GLU A 498 -0.17 7.88 -16.52
C GLU A 498 1.35 8.08 -16.50
N GLY A 499 1.83 8.92 -15.55
CA GLY A 499 3.26 9.27 -15.49
C GLY A 499 3.78 10.03 -16.72
N GLY A 500 2.87 10.57 -17.55
CA GLY A 500 3.23 11.27 -18.78
C GLY A 500 3.67 10.34 -19.92
N ASP A 501 3.19 9.09 -19.96
CA ASP A 501 3.60 8.05 -20.92
C ASP A 501 3.33 8.41 -22.40
N ARG A 502 2.44 9.40 -22.65
CA ARG A 502 2.14 9.88 -24.00
C ARG A 502 3.13 10.93 -24.52
N LEU A 503 4.07 11.36 -23.69
CA LEU A 503 5.02 12.41 -24.01
C LEU A 503 6.45 11.86 -24.05
N SER A 504 7.26 12.43 -24.92
CA SER A 504 8.71 12.19 -24.94
C SER A 504 9.39 12.72 -23.67
N THR A 505 10.58 12.24 -23.37
CA THR A 505 11.36 12.68 -22.20
C THR A 505 11.63 14.18 -22.22
N GLY A 506 11.97 14.74 -23.39
CA GLY A 506 12.20 16.18 -23.54
C GLY A 506 10.96 17.03 -23.33
N GLU A 507 9.80 16.60 -23.84
CA GLU A 507 8.52 17.26 -23.61
C GLU A 507 8.14 17.28 -22.14
N LYS A 508 8.30 16.15 -21.43
CA LYS A 508 8.11 16.09 -19.97
C LYS A 508 9.01 17.08 -19.24
N GLN A 509 10.25 17.21 -19.68
CA GLN A 509 11.22 18.10 -19.07
C GLN A 509 10.81 19.58 -19.23
N LEU A 510 10.40 19.99 -20.44
CA LEU A 510 9.91 21.36 -20.69
C LEU A 510 8.66 21.69 -19.86
N ILE A 511 7.70 20.77 -19.73
CA ILE A 511 6.53 20.94 -18.87
C ILE A 511 6.95 21.06 -17.40
N SER A 512 7.93 20.27 -16.95
CA SER A 512 8.47 20.36 -15.60
C SER A 512 9.17 21.70 -15.34
N PHE A 513 9.86 22.26 -16.34
CA PHE A 513 10.44 23.60 -16.28
C PHE A 513 9.37 24.68 -16.15
N ALA A 514 8.28 24.59 -16.94
CA ALA A 514 7.15 25.50 -16.84
C ALA A 514 6.48 25.45 -15.44
N ARG A 515 6.35 24.23 -14.88
CA ARG A 515 5.88 24.02 -13.50
C ARG A 515 6.78 24.71 -12.48
N ALA A 516 8.10 24.56 -12.62
CA ALA A 516 9.08 25.13 -11.71
C ALA A 516 9.11 26.67 -11.77
N ILE A 517 9.06 27.28 -12.96
CA ILE A 517 8.98 28.75 -13.13
C ILE A 517 7.69 29.33 -12.56
N LEU A 518 6.55 28.64 -12.77
CA LEU A 518 5.25 29.10 -12.28
C LEU A 518 5.22 29.20 -10.75
N ALA A 519 5.97 28.34 -10.06
CA ALA A 519 6.10 28.35 -8.60
C ALA A 519 6.84 29.59 -8.07
N LYS A 520 7.62 30.30 -8.92
CA LYS A 520 8.44 31.47 -8.57
C LYS A 520 9.38 31.22 -7.37
N PRO A 521 10.18 30.16 -7.37
CA PRO A 521 11.05 29.83 -6.26
C PRO A 521 12.25 30.80 -6.18
N ALA A 522 12.88 30.88 -5.00
CA ALA A 522 14.12 31.66 -4.80
C ALA A 522 15.38 30.84 -5.14
N ILE A 523 15.28 29.52 -5.04
CA ILE A 523 16.38 28.55 -5.29
C ILE A 523 15.94 27.57 -6.35
N PHE A 524 16.78 27.33 -7.36
CA PHE A 524 16.55 26.25 -8.33
C PHE A 524 17.52 25.09 -8.12
N VAL A 525 17.02 23.90 -8.33
CA VAL A 525 17.79 22.66 -8.38
C VAL A 525 17.48 21.94 -9.69
N LEU A 526 18.52 21.73 -10.50
CA LEU A 526 18.41 21.02 -11.76
C LEU A 526 19.31 19.78 -11.72
N ASP A 527 18.71 18.62 -11.89
CA ASP A 527 19.42 17.35 -12.06
C ASP A 527 19.34 16.98 -13.54
N GLU A 528 20.44 17.24 -14.29
CA GLU A 528 20.50 17.12 -15.74
C GLU A 528 21.15 15.80 -16.15
N ALA A 529 20.37 14.84 -16.65
CA ALA A 529 20.88 13.72 -17.42
C ALA A 529 19.89 13.40 -18.56
N THR A 530 20.20 13.86 -19.73
CA THR A 530 19.39 13.60 -20.92
C THR A 530 20.21 12.84 -21.96
N SER A 531 20.09 11.51 -21.94
CA SER A 531 20.41 10.67 -23.09
C SER A 531 19.14 10.48 -23.93
N SER A 532 19.23 10.62 -25.25
CA SER A 532 18.15 10.32 -26.22
C SER A 532 17.04 11.36 -26.34
N ILE A 533 17.40 12.64 -26.49
CA ILE A 533 16.50 13.72 -26.88
C ILE A 533 16.88 14.17 -28.31
N ASP A 534 15.87 14.47 -29.13
CA ASP A 534 16.10 15.04 -30.45
C ASP A 534 16.74 16.44 -30.37
N THR A 535 17.52 16.81 -31.37
CA THR A 535 18.33 18.04 -31.39
C THR A 535 17.49 19.32 -31.25
N TRP A 536 16.26 19.33 -31.76
CA TRP A 536 15.39 20.50 -31.65
C TRP A 536 14.87 20.70 -30.23
N THR A 537 14.35 19.64 -29.61
CA THR A 537 13.89 19.68 -28.21
C THR A 537 15.07 19.98 -27.26
N GLU A 538 16.28 19.50 -27.58
CA GLU A 538 17.48 19.81 -26.82
C GLU A 538 17.81 21.30 -26.81
N GLN A 539 17.69 21.99 -27.95
CA GLN A 539 17.88 23.46 -28.01
C GLN A 539 16.85 24.22 -27.17
N LEU A 540 15.60 23.74 -27.15
CA LEU A 540 14.56 24.33 -26.30
C LEU A 540 14.87 24.13 -24.81
N ILE A 541 15.33 22.94 -24.43
CA ILE A 541 15.73 22.62 -23.05
C ILE A 541 16.90 23.49 -22.61
N GLN A 542 17.91 23.69 -23.46
CA GLN A 542 19.05 24.53 -23.17
C GLN A 542 18.60 26.00 -22.94
N LYS A 543 17.74 26.53 -23.81
CA LYS A 543 17.19 27.86 -23.66
C LYS A 543 16.35 28.01 -22.37
N ALA A 544 15.54 27.00 -22.05
CA ALA A 544 14.76 26.96 -20.84
C ALA A 544 15.65 26.91 -19.59
N THR A 545 16.74 26.15 -19.64
CA THR A 545 17.75 26.08 -18.57
C THR A 545 18.40 27.44 -18.32
N ASP A 546 18.82 28.12 -19.36
CA ASP A 546 19.42 29.46 -19.24
C ASP A 546 18.44 30.48 -18.63
N GLU A 547 17.15 30.42 -18.99
CA GLU A 547 16.09 31.28 -18.41
C GLU A 547 15.85 30.97 -16.93
N LEU A 548 15.84 29.66 -16.54
CA LEU A 548 15.65 29.22 -15.16
C LEU A 548 16.81 29.68 -14.25
N LEU A 549 18.03 29.64 -14.75
CA LEU A 549 19.23 30.00 -13.99
C LEU A 549 19.41 31.51 -13.82
N ALA A 550 18.85 32.32 -14.71
CA ALA A 550 19.05 33.77 -14.73
C ALA A 550 18.51 34.44 -13.46
N GLY A 551 19.40 35.02 -12.64
CA GLY A 551 19.06 35.80 -11.47
C GLY A 551 18.63 35.03 -10.21
N HIS A 552 18.72 33.72 -10.22
CA HIS A 552 18.38 32.84 -9.09
C HIS A 552 19.63 32.17 -8.53
N THR A 553 19.59 31.82 -7.24
CA THR A 553 20.58 30.87 -6.69
C THR A 553 20.26 29.47 -7.18
N SER A 554 21.18 28.86 -7.91
CA SER A 554 20.88 27.61 -8.60
C SER A 554 21.96 26.56 -8.37
N PHE A 555 21.53 25.33 -8.09
CA PHE A 555 22.38 24.14 -8.11
C PHE A 555 22.09 23.34 -9.37
N MET A 556 23.13 22.93 -10.03
CA MET A 556 23.04 22.11 -11.22
C MET A 556 23.98 20.91 -11.11
N ILE A 557 23.42 19.72 -11.17
CA ILE A 557 24.20 18.50 -11.33
C ILE A 557 24.39 18.31 -12.83
N ALA A 558 25.55 18.75 -13.32
CA ALA A 558 25.74 18.87 -14.74
C ALA A 558 26.35 17.60 -15.35
N HIS A 559 25.73 17.18 -16.44
CA HIS A 559 26.19 16.13 -17.32
C HIS A 559 26.53 16.64 -18.73
N ARG A 560 26.35 17.95 -18.99
CA ARG A 560 26.62 18.58 -20.29
C ARG A 560 27.67 19.69 -20.18
N LEU A 561 28.59 19.71 -21.14
CA LEU A 561 29.67 20.71 -21.19
C LEU A 561 29.16 22.15 -21.35
N SER A 562 28.12 22.33 -22.17
CA SER A 562 27.53 23.67 -22.45
C SER A 562 27.03 24.33 -21.18
N THR A 563 26.33 23.58 -20.33
CA THR A 563 25.71 24.08 -19.11
C THR A 563 26.76 24.36 -18.02
N VAL A 564 27.79 23.52 -17.90
CA VAL A 564 28.91 23.73 -16.96
C VAL A 564 29.70 24.97 -17.27
N ARG A 565 29.92 25.26 -18.57
CA ARG A 565 30.74 26.41 -19.02
C ARG A 565 30.18 27.76 -18.59
N ASN A 566 28.85 27.87 -18.51
CA ASN A 566 28.16 29.13 -18.19
C ASN A 566 27.95 29.33 -16.67
N ALA A 567 28.31 28.37 -15.82
CA ALA A 567 28.15 28.50 -14.37
C ALA A 567 29.09 29.52 -13.75
N ASP A 568 28.61 30.25 -12.74
CA ASP A 568 29.40 31.23 -11.98
C ASP A 568 30.44 30.57 -11.09
N LEU A 569 30.11 29.37 -10.57
CA LEU A 569 30.96 28.57 -9.72
C LEU A 569 30.85 27.09 -10.12
N ILE A 570 31.97 26.47 -10.40
CA ILE A 570 32.07 25.04 -10.66
C ILE A 570 32.70 24.38 -9.44
N LEU A 571 32.05 23.35 -8.90
CA LEU A 571 32.54 22.51 -7.82
C LEU A 571 32.91 21.14 -8.39
N VAL A 572 34.17 20.78 -8.27
CA VAL A 572 34.67 19.48 -8.71
C VAL A 572 34.75 18.55 -7.51
N MET A 573 33.93 17.52 -7.54
CA MET A 573 33.81 16.55 -6.44
C MET A 573 34.53 15.25 -6.76
N LYS A 574 35.25 14.75 -5.75
CA LYS A 574 35.84 13.42 -5.76
C LYS A 574 35.84 12.85 -4.35
N ASP A 575 35.39 11.60 -4.19
CA ASP A 575 35.37 10.86 -2.93
C ASP A 575 34.79 11.69 -1.75
N GLY A 576 33.66 12.37 -2.00
CA GLY A 576 32.95 13.18 -0.99
C GLY A 576 33.58 14.52 -0.62
N LYS A 577 34.61 14.96 -1.36
CA LYS A 577 35.32 16.23 -1.10
C LYS A 577 35.32 17.13 -2.35
N ILE A 578 35.30 18.43 -2.12
CA ILE A 578 35.55 19.41 -3.18
C ILE A 578 37.05 19.50 -3.38
N ILE A 579 37.55 19.02 -4.52
CA ILE A 579 38.98 19.01 -4.86
C ILE A 579 39.40 20.25 -5.66
N GLU A 580 38.49 20.83 -6.44
CA GLU A 580 38.71 22.05 -7.19
C GLU A 580 37.42 22.88 -7.17
N GLN A 581 37.60 24.23 -7.15
CA GLN A 581 36.50 25.18 -7.33
C GLN A 581 36.95 26.41 -8.07
N GLY A 582 36.08 27.02 -8.88
CA GLY A 582 36.39 28.21 -9.66
C GLY A 582 35.52 28.35 -10.90
N LYS A 583 35.83 29.31 -11.76
CA LYS A 583 35.18 29.46 -13.06
C LYS A 583 35.78 28.53 -14.11
N HIS A 584 35.00 28.24 -15.16
CA HIS A 584 35.43 27.36 -16.26
C HIS A 584 36.84 27.70 -16.79
N ARG A 585 37.10 28.98 -17.13
CA ARG A 585 38.42 29.41 -17.68
C ARG A 585 39.57 29.19 -16.71
N GLU A 586 39.33 29.40 -15.41
CA GLU A 586 40.35 29.19 -14.38
C GLU A 586 40.72 27.72 -14.23
N LEU A 587 39.68 26.86 -14.14
CA LEU A 587 39.86 25.41 -13.96
C LEU A 587 40.49 24.72 -15.19
N ILE A 588 40.09 25.14 -16.39
CA ILE A 588 40.75 24.67 -17.63
C ILE A 588 42.24 25.08 -17.64
N GLY A 589 42.59 26.33 -17.24
CA GLY A 589 43.95 26.80 -17.17
C GLY A 589 44.83 26.02 -16.17
N ARG A 590 44.22 25.51 -15.08
CA ARG A 590 44.96 24.74 -14.07
C ARG A 590 45.33 23.31 -14.53
N LYS A 591 44.70 22.79 -15.59
CA LYS A 591 44.91 21.45 -16.15
C LYS A 591 44.75 20.33 -15.08
N GLY A 592 43.85 20.51 -14.13
CA GLY A 592 43.60 19.59 -13.03
C GLY A 592 42.56 18.51 -13.36
N HIS A 593 41.82 18.07 -12.33
CA HIS A 593 40.81 17.02 -12.48
C HIS A 593 39.64 17.50 -13.37
N TYR A 594 39.24 18.77 -13.23
CA TYR A 594 38.23 19.38 -14.11
C TYR A 594 38.59 19.33 -15.58
N TYR A 595 39.85 19.66 -15.90
CA TYR A 595 40.36 19.62 -17.28
C TYR A 595 40.25 18.20 -17.87
N ASN A 596 40.60 17.18 -17.09
CA ASN A 596 40.52 15.80 -17.53
C ASN A 596 39.07 15.36 -17.77
N LEU A 597 38.15 15.69 -16.87
CA LEU A 597 36.72 15.41 -17.02
C LEU A 597 36.15 16.10 -18.26
N TYR A 598 36.46 17.39 -18.42
CA TYR A 598 36.00 18.21 -19.55
C TYR A 598 36.53 17.69 -20.89
N SER A 599 37.83 17.40 -20.97
CA SER A 599 38.46 16.90 -22.23
C SER A 599 37.88 15.55 -22.63
N ARG A 600 37.67 14.64 -21.68
CA ARG A 600 37.09 13.32 -21.94
C ARG A 600 35.65 13.43 -22.47
N GLN A 601 34.85 14.27 -21.85
CA GLN A 601 33.45 14.48 -22.24
C GLN A 601 33.36 15.20 -23.61
N PHE A 602 34.27 16.15 -23.87
CA PHE A 602 34.38 16.81 -25.17
C PHE A 602 34.77 15.83 -26.29
N GLU A 603 35.67 14.90 -26.01
CA GLU A 603 36.05 13.84 -26.97
C GLU A 603 34.84 12.93 -27.24
N GLU A 604 34.05 12.57 -26.22
CA GLU A 604 32.84 11.75 -26.37
C GLU A 604 31.75 12.49 -27.18
N GLU A 605 31.51 13.78 -26.95
CA GLU A 605 30.55 14.59 -27.72
C GLU A 605 30.99 14.76 -29.19
N CYS A 606 32.27 15.05 -29.44
CA CYS A 606 32.79 15.15 -30.82
C CYS A 606 32.75 13.81 -31.58
N MET A 607 32.93 12.68 -30.88
CA MET A 607 32.79 11.37 -31.52
C MET A 607 31.32 11.08 -31.89
N MET A 608 30.36 11.45 -31.06
CA MET A 608 28.93 11.27 -31.38
C MET A 608 28.51 12.11 -32.59
N GLU A 609 28.97 13.38 -32.68
CA GLU A 609 28.70 14.24 -33.84
C GLU A 609 29.32 13.73 -35.18
N ILE A 610 30.32 12.86 -35.13
CA ILE A 610 30.97 12.27 -36.34
C ILE A 610 30.19 11.03 -36.79
N PHE A 611 29.47 10.34 -35.91
CA PHE A 611 28.75 9.11 -36.23
C PHE A 611 27.24 9.31 -36.45
N ASP A 612 26.68 10.46 -36.14
CA ASP A 612 25.34 10.91 -36.55
C ASP A 612 25.40 11.67 -37.90
#